data_c7b7e0c163fcd19d63e30fe0846ed90b
#
_entry.id   c7b7e0c163fcd19d63e30fe0846ed90b
#
_cell.length_a   1.000
_cell.length_b   1.000
_cell.length_c   1.000
_cell.angle_alpha   90.00
_cell.angle_beta   90.00
_cell.angle_gamma   90.00
#
_symmetry.space_group_name_H-M   'P 1'
#
loop_
_entity.id
_entity.type
_entity.pdbx_description
1 polymer ?
#
loop_
_entity_poly.entity_id
_entity_poly.type
_entity_poly.pdbx_seq_one_letter_code
_entity_poly.pdbx_strand_id
1 'polypeptide(L)'
;MAKIKVKNSIVELDGDEMTRVIWEFIKSKLILPYLDLDIKYYDLGMKSRDDTDDQITIDSAKAIKEHNVGIKCATITPDEARVEEFKLKKMWRSPNGTIRNILGGTVFREPIICKNIPKLVPTWTDPLIIGRHAFGDQYRATDFKVPGKGKMEVKWTAEDGSDEIKYEVFNFPGPGIALSMYNLDKSIEDFARSCFNYGIIKKWPVYLSTKNTILKIYDGRFKDIFQDIFDKEFKSDFDKLNITYEHRLIDDMVACAMKWSGKYIWACKNYDGDVQSDTVAQGYGSLGLMTSVLLAPDGKTMEAEAAHGTVTRHYRMHQEGKETSTNPIASIFAWTRGLSHRGKLDSNEDLIKFSTTLEKVCIDCVENGSMTKDLAILIGPSSNYLTTNQFLDELDGQIKKKLN
;
A
#
# COMPACT_ATOMS: atom_id res chain seq x y z
N MET A 1 -5.06 -22.62 -24.70
CA MET A 1 -5.89 -21.41 -24.79
C MET A 1 -5.11 -20.32 -25.49
N ALA A 2 -5.71 -19.48 -26.35
CA ALA A 2 -5.03 -18.28 -26.87
C ALA A 2 -4.78 -17.30 -25.71
N LYS A 3 -3.62 -16.63 -25.71
CA LYS A 3 -3.32 -15.61 -24.69
C LYS A 3 -4.22 -14.39 -24.87
N ILE A 4 -4.66 -13.81 -23.76
CA ILE A 4 -5.37 -12.54 -23.75
C ILE A 4 -4.38 -11.44 -24.14
N LYS A 5 -4.68 -10.71 -25.20
CA LYS A 5 -3.82 -9.63 -25.68
C LYS A 5 -4.06 -8.37 -24.84
N VAL A 6 -2.98 -7.80 -24.28
CA VAL A 6 -3.00 -6.54 -23.53
C VAL A 6 -2.38 -5.45 -24.40
N LYS A 7 -3.18 -4.45 -24.74
CA LYS A 7 -2.82 -3.44 -25.75
C LYS A 7 -1.71 -2.49 -25.30
N ASN A 8 -1.82 -2.00 -24.07
CA ASN A 8 -0.89 -1.02 -23.53
C ASN A 8 0.03 -1.65 -22.49
N SER A 9 1.25 -1.15 -22.42
CA SER A 9 2.27 -1.63 -21.47
C SER A 9 1.85 -1.50 -20.02
N ILE A 10 2.42 -2.36 -19.20
CA ILE A 10 2.50 -2.19 -17.74
C ILE A 10 3.95 -1.97 -17.32
N VAL A 11 4.17 -1.37 -16.16
CA VAL A 11 5.49 -1.19 -15.57
C VAL A 11 5.66 -2.20 -14.44
N GLU A 12 6.63 -3.09 -14.59
CA GLU A 12 7.02 -4.05 -13.54
C GLU A 12 8.20 -3.48 -12.76
N LEU A 13 8.05 -3.43 -11.43
CA LEU A 13 9.11 -3.05 -10.51
C LEU A 13 9.49 -4.29 -9.69
N ASP A 14 10.60 -4.93 -10.06
CA ASP A 14 11.10 -6.10 -9.33
C ASP A 14 11.71 -5.69 -7.98
N GLY A 15 11.91 -6.62 -7.08
CA GLY A 15 12.31 -6.36 -5.71
C GLY A 15 13.45 -7.23 -5.20
N ASP A 16 13.34 -7.60 -3.93
CA ASP A 16 14.43 -8.27 -3.22
C ASP A 16 14.00 -9.61 -2.58
N GLU A 17 14.98 -10.41 -2.24
CA GLU A 17 14.93 -11.60 -1.37
C GLU A 17 13.84 -12.62 -1.78
N MET A 18 13.11 -13.19 -0.81
CA MET A 18 12.14 -14.27 -1.09
C MET A 18 10.96 -13.78 -1.94
N THR A 19 10.57 -12.51 -1.81
CA THR A 19 9.50 -11.96 -2.63
C THR A 19 9.88 -11.87 -4.10
N ARG A 20 11.13 -11.59 -4.45
CA ARG A 20 11.64 -11.66 -5.84
C ARG A 20 11.56 -13.07 -6.40
N VAL A 21 11.94 -14.09 -5.61
CA VAL A 21 11.86 -15.49 -6.02
C VAL A 21 10.39 -15.88 -6.32
N ILE A 22 9.49 -15.52 -5.42
CA ILE A 22 8.04 -15.79 -5.58
C ILE A 22 7.48 -15.02 -6.77
N TRP A 23 7.91 -13.78 -6.96
CA TRP A 23 7.46 -12.91 -8.05
C TRP A 23 7.72 -13.53 -9.43
N GLU A 24 8.90 -14.10 -9.61
CA GLU A 24 9.24 -14.82 -10.84
C GLU A 24 8.38 -16.07 -11.03
N PHE A 25 8.09 -16.82 -9.95
CA PHE A 25 7.20 -17.97 -10.03
C PHE A 25 5.76 -17.58 -10.37
N ILE A 26 5.24 -16.50 -9.78
CA ILE A 26 3.91 -15.96 -10.12
C ILE A 26 3.87 -15.59 -11.60
N LYS A 27 4.85 -14.83 -12.07
CA LYS A 27 4.93 -14.37 -13.44
C LYS A 27 4.97 -15.53 -14.43
N SER A 28 5.86 -16.50 -14.19
CA SER A 28 6.05 -17.65 -15.09
C SER A 28 4.90 -18.66 -15.07
N LYS A 29 4.21 -18.86 -13.93
CA LYS A 29 3.13 -19.86 -13.81
C LYS A 29 1.75 -19.28 -14.01
N LEU A 30 1.47 -18.06 -13.51
CA LEU A 30 0.11 -17.53 -13.41
C LEU A 30 -0.18 -16.33 -14.32
N ILE A 31 0.83 -15.67 -14.87
CA ILE A 31 0.65 -14.45 -15.67
C ILE A 31 1.01 -14.68 -17.14
N LEU A 32 2.28 -14.96 -17.44
CA LEU A 32 2.77 -15.05 -18.82
C LEU A 32 2.18 -16.21 -19.64
N PRO A 33 1.76 -17.36 -19.06
CA PRO A 33 1.05 -18.38 -19.83
C PRO A 33 -0.29 -17.93 -20.39
N TYR A 34 -0.96 -16.98 -19.74
CA TYR A 34 -2.33 -16.56 -20.06
C TYR A 34 -2.42 -15.23 -20.78
N LEU A 35 -1.41 -14.36 -20.62
CA LEU A 35 -1.43 -13.01 -21.13
C LEU A 35 -0.29 -12.74 -22.12
N ASP A 36 -0.60 -11.95 -23.14
CA ASP A 36 0.37 -11.35 -24.06
C ASP A 36 0.58 -9.88 -23.62
N LEU A 37 1.67 -9.66 -22.87
CA LEU A 37 1.97 -8.41 -22.16
C LEU A 37 3.24 -7.76 -22.71
N ASP A 38 3.19 -6.44 -22.93
CA ASP A 38 4.39 -5.61 -23.02
C ASP A 38 4.74 -5.07 -21.63
N ILE A 39 5.86 -5.52 -21.08
CA ILE A 39 6.32 -5.18 -19.73
C ILE A 39 7.51 -4.23 -19.81
N LYS A 40 7.38 -3.05 -19.22
CA LYS A 40 8.50 -2.13 -18.96
C LYS A 40 9.12 -2.50 -17.61
N TYR A 41 10.21 -3.24 -17.65
CA TYR A 41 10.84 -3.84 -16.47
C TYR A 41 11.87 -2.91 -15.82
N TYR A 42 11.78 -2.76 -14.50
CA TYR A 42 12.73 -2.02 -13.66
C TYR A 42 13.14 -2.89 -12.47
N ASP A 43 14.44 -3.17 -12.35
CA ASP A 43 15.00 -3.91 -11.21
C ASP A 43 15.24 -2.95 -10.03
N LEU A 44 14.35 -2.97 -9.03
CA LEU A 44 14.52 -2.19 -7.79
C LEU A 44 15.20 -3.00 -6.67
N GLY A 45 15.86 -4.10 -6.99
CA GLY A 45 16.72 -4.83 -6.03
C GLY A 45 17.88 -3.97 -5.55
N MET A 46 18.35 -4.24 -4.33
CA MET A 46 19.38 -3.44 -3.64
C MET A 46 20.59 -3.11 -4.50
N LYS A 47 21.10 -4.13 -5.24
CA LYS A 47 22.29 -3.95 -6.08
C LYS A 47 22.03 -2.96 -7.22
N SER A 48 20.95 -3.11 -7.95
CA SER A 48 20.60 -2.24 -9.07
C SER A 48 20.37 -0.80 -8.62
N ARG A 49 19.72 -0.61 -7.46
CA ARG A 49 19.53 0.71 -6.84
C ARG A 49 20.85 1.35 -6.44
N ASP A 50 21.78 0.58 -5.84
CA ASP A 50 23.09 1.08 -5.45
C ASP A 50 23.95 1.42 -6.67
N ASP A 51 23.94 0.57 -7.70
CA ASP A 51 24.69 0.76 -8.95
C ASP A 51 24.24 2.05 -9.69
N THR A 52 22.96 2.38 -9.62
CA THR A 52 22.34 3.56 -10.28
C THR A 52 22.21 4.79 -9.39
N ASP A 53 22.79 4.78 -8.18
CA ASP A 53 22.58 5.85 -7.19
C ASP A 53 21.09 6.14 -6.90
N ASP A 54 20.27 5.08 -6.91
CA ASP A 54 18.80 5.06 -6.76
C ASP A 54 18.02 5.77 -7.89
N GLN A 55 18.70 6.13 -9.00
CA GLN A 55 18.04 6.77 -10.14
C GLN A 55 16.97 5.88 -10.76
N ILE A 56 17.18 4.55 -10.76
CA ILE A 56 16.22 3.57 -11.29
C ILE A 56 14.86 3.64 -10.59
N THR A 57 14.81 3.97 -9.30
CA THR A 57 13.55 4.18 -8.55
C THR A 57 12.79 5.41 -9.09
N ILE A 58 13.49 6.48 -9.41
CA ILE A 58 12.91 7.70 -9.99
C ILE A 58 12.39 7.40 -11.42
N ASP A 59 13.17 6.71 -12.21
CA ASP A 59 12.83 6.39 -13.60
C ASP A 59 11.63 5.43 -13.67
N SER A 60 11.56 4.43 -12.77
CA SER A 60 10.40 3.55 -12.66
C SER A 60 9.10 4.31 -12.31
N ALA A 61 9.18 5.27 -11.37
CA ALA A 61 8.03 6.10 -11.02
C ALA A 61 7.56 7.00 -12.17
N LYS A 62 8.49 7.54 -12.97
CA LYS A 62 8.17 8.29 -14.19
C LYS A 62 7.50 7.39 -15.24
N ALA A 63 8.02 6.17 -15.43
CA ALA A 63 7.41 5.19 -16.32
C ALA A 63 6.00 4.83 -15.90
N ILE A 64 5.72 4.70 -14.59
CA ILE A 64 4.35 4.49 -14.10
C ILE A 64 3.44 5.66 -14.51
N LYS A 65 3.89 6.90 -14.40
CA LYS A 65 3.12 8.07 -14.88
C LYS A 65 2.84 8.01 -16.39
N GLU A 66 3.80 7.56 -17.17
CA GLU A 66 3.66 7.45 -18.63
C GLU A 66 2.70 6.34 -19.03
N HIS A 67 2.82 5.17 -18.40
CA HIS A 67 2.05 3.98 -18.76
C HIS A 67 0.80 3.76 -17.89
N ASN A 68 0.58 4.56 -16.85
CA ASN A 68 -0.54 4.57 -15.90
C ASN A 68 -0.64 3.35 -14.97
N VAL A 69 0.09 2.27 -15.18
CA VAL A 69 -0.01 1.07 -14.33
C VAL A 69 1.37 0.57 -13.95
N GLY A 70 1.65 0.61 -12.64
CA GLY A 70 2.80 -0.01 -12.00
C GLY A 70 2.40 -1.24 -11.18
N ILE A 71 3.21 -2.28 -11.24
CA ILE A 71 3.05 -3.50 -10.45
C ILE A 71 4.38 -3.79 -9.78
N LYS A 72 4.41 -3.72 -8.44
CA LYS A 72 5.65 -3.67 -7.68
C LYS A 72 5.82 -4.84 -6.72
N CYS A 73 6.98 -5.47 -6.80
CA CYS A 73 7.48 -6.42 -5.80
C CYS A 73 7.98 -5.69 -4.54
N ALA A 74 8.06 -6.40 -3.41
CA ALA A 74 8.61 -5.84 -2.19
C ALA A 74 10.12 -5.59 -2.30
N THR A 75 10.57 -4.46 -1.76
CA THR A 75 11.96 -3.99 -1.81
C THR A 75 12.53 -3.77 -0.41
N ILE A 76 13.83 -3.95 -0.24
CA ILE A 76 14.55 -3.64 1.00
C ILE A 76 14.64 -2.11 1.16
N THR A 77 14.32 -1.62 2.36
CA THR A 77 14.80 -0.31 2.85
C THR A 77 15.96 -0.59 3.78
N PRO A 78 17.21 -0.24 3.41
CA PRO A 78 18.38 -0.62 4.18
C PRO A 78 18.49 0.16 5.50
N ASP A 79 18.87 -0.56 6.54
CA ASP A 79 19.45 -0.05 7.77
C ASP A 79 20.99 -0.19 7.76
N GLU A 80 21.65 0.12 8.85
CA GLU A 80 23.12 0.04 8.99
C GLU A 80 23.62 -1.37 8.70
N ALA A 81 22.92 -2.41 9.19
CA ALA A 81 23.30 -3.81 8.98
C ALA A 81 23.21 -4.21 7.50
N ARG A 82 22.19 -3.73 6.81
CA ARG A 82 22.01 -3.96 5.37
C ARG A 82 23.03 -3.19 4.53
N VAL A 83 23.42 -2.00 4.93
CA VAL A 83 24.51 -1.23 4.29
C VAL A 83 25.81 -2.04 4.33
N GLU A 84 26.14 -2.63 5.48
CA GLU A 84 27.33 -3.47 5.64
C GLU A 84 27.19 -4.79 4.84
N GLU A 85 26.07 -5.49 4.95
CA GLU A 85 25.81 -6.76 4.26
C GLU A 85 25.96 -6.64 2.76
N PHE A 86 25.34 -5.64 2.15
CA PHE A 86 25.34 -5.42 0.69
C PHE A 86 26.51 -4.54 0.21
N LYS A 87 27.33 -4.02 1.13
CA LYS A 87 28.44 -3.09 0.84
C LYS A 87 27.97 -1.88 0.03
N LEU A 88 26.87 -1.27 0.49
CA LEU A 88 26.23 -0.15 -0.21
C LEU A 88 27.07 1.12 -0.08
N LYS A 89 27.00 1.99 -1.09
CA LYS A 89 27.63 3.32 -1.12
C LYS A 89 27.10 4.21 0.00
N LYS A 90 25.80 4.04 0.36
CA LYS A 90 25.14 4.76 1.45
C LYS A 90 23.84 4.07 1.86
N MET A 91 23.22 4.50 2.95
CA MET A 91 21.90 4.06 3.39
C MET A 91 20.81 4.74 2.52
N TRP A 92 20.33 4.03 1.49
CA TRP A 92 19.34 4.51 0.55
C TRP A 92 17.97 4.69 1.23
N ARG A 93 17.21 5.68 0.76
CA ARG A 93 15.83 5.89 1.22
C ARG A 93 14.90 4.77 0.77
N SER A 94 13.73 4.68 1.39
CA SER A 94 12.69 3.75 0.96
C SER A 94 12.24 4.05 -0.48
N PRO A 95 12.31 3.06 -1.41
CA PRO A 95 11.80 3.25 -2.77
C PRO A 95 10.31 3.58 -2.78
N ASN A 96 9.53 2.97 -1.87
CA ASN A 96 8.10 3.28 -1.75
C ASN A 96 7.86 4.76 -1.44
N GLY A 97 8.67 5.35 -0.56
CA GLY A 97 8.61 6.79 -0.28
C GLY A 97 8.90 7.65 -1.51
N THR A 98 9.93 7.30 -2.28
CA THR A 98 10.30 8.01 -3.52
C THR A 98 9.19 7.91 -4.56
N ILE A 99 8.68 6.70 -4.83
CA ILE A 99 7.60 6.46 -5.81
C ILE A 99 6.34 7.22 -5.41
N ARG A 100 5.89 7.10 -4.16
CA ARG A 100 4.69 7.78 -3.64
C ARG A 100 4.80 9.30 -3.74
N ASN A 101 5.97 9.86 -3.48
CA ASN A 101 6.20 11.30 -3.62
C ASN A 101 6.16 11.79 -5.07
N ILE A 102 6.58 10.96 -6.02
CA ILE A 102 6.55 11.28 -7.45
C ILE A 102 5.12 11.11 -8.01
N LEU A 103 4.43 10.04 -7.65
CA LEU A 103 3.07 9.77 -8.13
C LEU A 103 2.03 10.64 -7.45
N GLY A 104 2.22 10.95 -6.16
CA GLY A 104 1.19 11.53 -5.31
C GLY A 104 0.08 10.53 -5.00
N GLY A 105 -1.03 11.00 -4.41
CA GLY A 105 -2.23 10.20 -4.22
C GLY A 105 -2.35 9.51 -2.87
N THR A 106 -3.14 8.45 -2.84
CA THR A 106 -3.56 7.74 -1.64
C THR A 106 -3.25 6.26 -1.75
N VAL A 107 -2.67 5.69 -0.70
CA VAL A 107 -2.49 4.23 -0.58
C VAL A 107 -3.73 3.63 0.05
N PHE A 108 -4.44 2.80 -0.70
CA PHE A 108 -5.58 2.03 -0.21
C PHE A 108 -5.13 0.62 0.15
N ARG A 109 -5.38 0.23 1.41
CA ARG A 109 -5.11 -1.11 1.93
C ARG A 109 -6.41 -1.82 2.23
N GLU A 110 -6.66 -2.92 1.50
CA GLU A 110 -7.88 -3.71 1.56
C GLU A 110 -7.55 -5.15 1.97
N PRO A 111 -8.20 -5.71 3.01
CA PRO A 111 -7.98 -7.10 3.40
C PRO A 111 -8.57 -8.07 2.41
N ILE A 112 -7.87 -9.17 2.17
CA ILE A 112 -8.33 -10.35 1.45
C ILE A 112 -8.99 -11.28 2.47
N ILE A 113 -10.30 -11.49 2.37
CA ILE A 113 -11.06 -12.26 3.33
C ILE A 113 -11.20 -13.70 2.86
N CYS A 114 -10.70 -14.66 3.64
CA CYS A 114 -10.96 -16.08 3.52
C CYS A 114 -11.77 -16.53 4.73
N LYS A 115 -12.91 -17.19 4.52
CA LYS A 115 -13.90 -17.49 5.56
C LYS A 115 -13.38 -18.45 6.64
N ASN A 116 -12.46 -19.34 6.27
CA ASN A 116 -11.85 -20.32 7.16
C ASN A 116 -10.66 -19.79 7.96
N ILE A 117 -10.15 -18.60 7.65
CA ILE A 117 -9.07 -17.96 8.42
C ILE A 117 -9.67 -17.23 9.61
N PRO A 118 -9.30 -17.61 10.86
CA PRO A 118 -9.80 -16.96 12.05
C PRO A 118 -9.40 -15.49 12.11
N LYS A 119 -10.37 -14.62 12.39
CA LYS A 119 -10.13 -13.18 12.58
C LYS A 119 -9.87 -12.89 14.06
N LEU A 120 -8.90 -12.03 14.36
CA LEU A 120 -8.68 -11.56 15.73
C LEU A 120 -9.78 -10.61 16.19
N VAL A 121 -10.45 -9.93 15.24
CA VAL A 121 -11.63 -9.11 15.50
C VAL A 121 -12.85 -9.78 14.85
N PRO A 122 -13.62 -10.58 15.58
CA PRO A 122 -14.70 -11.38 15.01
C PRO A 122 -15.83 -10.57 14.36
N THR A 123 -16.01 -9.33 14.77
CA THR A 123 -17.02 -8.40 14.22
C THR A 123 -16.74 -7.97 12.79
N TRP A 124 -15.50 -8.06 12.30
CA TRP A 124 -15.12 -7.67 10.97
C TRP A 124 -15.52 -8.71 9.92
N THR A 125 -16.80 -8.74 9.57
CA THR A 125 -17.35 -9.68 8.58
C THR A 125 -17.12 -9.25 7.15
N ASP A 126 -17.03 -7.94 6.94
CA ASP A 126 -16.80 -7.30 5.64
C ASP A 126 -15.47 -6.53 5.63
N PRO A 127 -14.87 -6.25 4.47
CA PRO A 127 -13.63 -5.48 4.42
C PRO A 127 -13.82 -4.06 4.93
N LEU A 128 -12.89 -3.58 5.74
CA LEU A 128 -12.68 -2.16 5.95
C LEU A 128 -11.40 -1.74 5.21
N ILE A 129 -11.39 -0.59 4.59
CA ILE A 129 -10.28 -0.13 3.76
C ILE A 129 -9.62 1.06 4.43
N ILE A 130 -8.30 0.98 4.64
CA ILE A 130 -7.52 2.13 5.07
C ILE A 130 -7.09 2.92 3.85
N GLY A 131 -7.48 4.20 3.79
CA GLY A 131 -6.95 5.18 2.84
C GLY A 131 -5.85 6.00 3.53
N ARG A 132 -4.57 5.70 3.23
CA ARG A 132 -3.42 6.38 3.79
C ARG A 132 -2.99 7.53 2.90
N HIS A 133 -2.90 8.75 3.45
CA HIS A 133 -2.26 9.87 2.77
C HIS A 133 -0.78 9.56 2.52
N ALA A 134 -0.35 9.60 1.26
CA ALA A 134 0.99 9.14 0.87
C ALA A 134 2.08 10.24 0.93
N PHE A 135 1.80 11.38 1.56
CA PHE A 135 2.68 12.55 1.55
C PHE A 135 2.79 13.21 2.92
N GLY A 136 3.95 13.85 3.16
CA GLY A 136 4.14 14.76 4.29
C GLY A 136 4.24 14.10 5.66
N ASP A 137 3.91 14.88 6.68
CA ASP A 137 3.87 14.51 8.09
C ASP A 137 5.23 13.97 8.58
N GLN A 138 5.24 12.96 9.46
CA GLN A 138 6.47 12.35 10.02
C GLN A 138 7.39 11.78 8.94
N TYR A 139 6.88 11.37 7.79
CA TYR A 139 7.67 10.82 6.67
C TYR A 139 8.47 11.86 5.88
N ARG A 140 8.23 13.14 6.15
CA ARG A 140 8.94 14.30 5.59
C ARG A 140 9.46 15.22 6.68
N ALA A 141 9.58 14.72 7.91
CA ALA A 141 10.06 15.50 9.03
C ALA A 141 11.55 15.82 8.91
N THR A 142 11.92 16.93 9.51
CA THR A 142 13.29 17.25 9.87
C THR A 142 13.44 17.09 11.37
N ASP A 143 14.21 16.13 11.81
CA ASP A 143 14.47 15.82 13.21
C ASP A 143 15.96 15.93 13.54
N PHE A 144 16.28 16.31 14.78
CA PHE A 144 17.66 16.47 15.22
C PHE A 144 17.80 16.37 16.74
N LYS A 145 19.04 16.05 17.17
CA LYS A 145 19.42 16.09 18.58
C LYS A 145 19.74 17.51 19.00
N VAL A 146 19.12 17.96 20.08
CA VAL A 146 19.47 19.23 20.75
C VAL A 146 20.61 18.95 21.71
N PRO A 147 21.81 19.58 21.56
CA PRO A 147 23.01 19.19 22.31
C PRO A 147 23.07 19.74 23.75
N GLY A 148 22.23 20.73 24.08
CA GLY A 148 22.30 21.38 25.40
C GLY A 148 21.24 22.46 25.59
N LYS A 149 21.49 23.34 26.53
CA LYS A 149 20.63 24.51 26.80
C LYS A 149 20.54 25.39 25.56
N GLY A 150 19.33 25.84 25.23
CA GLY A 150 19.11 26.69 24.08
C GLY A 150 17.66 26.84 23.68
N LYS A 151 17.39 27.74 22.76
CA LYS A 151 16.06 28.06 22.28
C LYS A 151 15.82 27.43 20.91
N MET A 152 14.68 26.76 20.74
CA MET A 152 14.19 26.30 19.45
C MET A 152 13.15 27.27 18.92
N GLU A 153 13.30 27.67 17.66
CA GLU A 153 12.37 28.53 16.95
C GLU A 153 12.01 27.88 15.61
N VAL A 154 10.78 28.10 15.15
CA VAL A 154 10.33 27.81 13.79
C VAL A 154 10.07 29.11 13.07
N LYS A 155 10.62 29.24 11.87
CA LYS A 155 10.49 30.42 11.03
C LYS A 155 10.00 30.03 9.64
N TRP A 156 9.02 30.76 9.12
CA TRP A 156 8.65 30.79 7.72
C TRP A 156 8.86 32.21 7.18
N THR A 157 9.40 32.31 5.98
CA THR A 157 9.61 33.60 5.31
C THR A 157 9.01 33.50 3.90
N ALA A 158 8.24 34.48 3.50
CA ALA A 158 7.76 34.59 2.12
C ALA A 158 8.91 34.64 1.13
N GLU A 159 8.73 34.09 -0.09
CA GLU A 159 9.78 34.01 -1.12
C GLU A 159 10.31 35.42 -1.50
N ASP A 160 9.43 36.41 -1.54
CA ASP A 160 9.78 37.82 -1.82
C ASP A 160 10.25 38.58 -0.57
N GLY A 161 10.30 37.95 0.59
CA GLY A 161 10.68 38.55 1.86
C GLY A 161 9.65 39.51 2.45
N SER A 162 8.44 39.60 1.90
CA SER A 162 7.39 40.54 2.32
C SER A 162 6.76 40.23 3.65
N ASP A 163 6.81 38.96 4.08
CA ASP A 163 6.18 38.49 5.31
C ASP A 163 7.00 37.40 5.99
N GLU A 164 6.87 37.33 7.32
CA GLU A 164 7.60 36.38 8.15
C GLU A 164 6.72 35.91 9.31
N ILE A 165 6.68 34.60 9.50
CA ILE A 165 6.05 33.96 10.68
C ILE A 165 7.15 33.34 11.52
N LYS A 166 7.21 33.68 12.82
CA LYS A 166 8.18 33.17 13.74
C LYS A 166 7.53 32.78 15.06
N TYR A 167 7.80 31.55 15.51
CA TYR A 167 7.36 31.04 16.81
C TYR A 167 8.54 30.49 17.61
N GLU A 168 8.63 30.86 18.89
CA GLU A 168 9.41 30.13 19.86
C GLU A 168 8.66 28.82 20.18
N VAL A 169 9.31 27.67 19.93
CA VAL A 169 8.73 26.36 20.17
C VAL A 169 8.97 25.91 21.59
N PHE A 170 10.25 25.98 22.03
CA PHE A 170 10.65 25.56 23.37
C PHE A 170 12.02 26.10 23.76
N ASN A 171 12.20 26.37 25.08
CA ASN A 171 13.46 26.78 25.66
C ASN A 171 14.06 25.58 26.42
N PHE A 172 15.01 24.89 25.80
CA PHE A 172 15.59 23.66 26.31
C PHE A 172 16.46 23.94 27.55
N PRO A 173 16.19 23.32 28.70
CA PRO A 173 17.05 23.43 29.89
C PRO A 173 18.30 22.55 29.82
N GLY A 174 18.38 21.65 28.85
CA GLY A 174 19.46 20.67 28.65
C GLY A 174 19.31 19.94 27.32
N PRO A 175 20.04 18.82 27.10
CA PRO A 175 19.93 18.04 25.87
C PRO A 175 18.53 17.49 25.66
N GLY A 176 18.17 17.30 24.38
CA GLY A 176 16.85 16.76 23.98
C GLY A 176 16.79 16.40 22.51
N ILE A 177 15.60 16.26 22.00
CA ILE A 177 15.30 16.01 20.59
C ILE A 177 14.25 16.99 20.11
N ALA A 178 14.25 17.31 18.83
CA ALA A 178 13.28 18.19 18.21
C ALA A 178 12.91 17.66 16.81
N LEU A 179 11.69 17.99 16.36
CA LEU A 179 11.15 17.60 15.07
C LEU A 179 10.30 18.73 14.50
N SER A 180 10.37 18.91 13.20
CA SER A 180 9.47 19.75 12.41
C SER A 180 8.91 18.95 11.24
N MET A 181 7.62 19.08 10.96
CA MET A 181 6.93 18.42 9.84
C MET A 181 6.02 19.40 9.11
N TYR A 182 5.61 19.05 7.89
CA TYR A 182 4.75 19.89 7.05
C TYR A 182 3.83 19.06 6.17
N ASN A 183 2.81 19.73 5.62
CA ASN A 183 1.98 19.20 4.56
C ASN A 183 1.59 20.32 3.59
N LEU A 184 0.95 20.00 2.47
CA LEU A 184 0.50 20.94 1.45
C LEU A 184 -1.00 20.84 1.25
N ASP A 185 -1.70 21.97 1.17
CA ASP A 185 -3.14 22.02 0.88
C ASP A 185 -3.50 21.21 -0.34
N LYS A 186 -2.77 21.40 -1.45
CA LYS A 186 -2.98 20.64 -2.69
C LYS A 186 -2.88 19.13 -2.50
N SER A 187 -1.93 18.66 -1.68
CA SER A 187 -1.79 17.22 -1.39
C SER A 187 -2.95 16.70 -0.54
N ILE A 188 -3.45 17.50 0.41
CA ILE A 188 -4.61 17.14 1.23
C ILE A 188 -5.90 17.13 0.39
N GLU A 189 -6.06 18.09 -0.53
CA GLU A 189 -7.17 18.12 -1.49
C GLU A 189 -7.20 16.85 -2.37
N ASP A 190 -6.05 16.48 -2.91
CA ASP A 190 -5.91 15.29 -3.76
C ASP A 190 -6.20 14.00 -2.97
N PHE A 191 -5.78 13.95 -1.71
CA PHE A 191 -6.11 12.88 -0.78
C PHE A 191 -7.63 12.79 -0.53
N ALA A 192 -8.28 13.91 -0.28
CA ALA A 192 -9.73 13.95 -0.09
C ALA A 192 -10.48 13.43 -1.32
N ARG A 193 -10.14 13.95 -2.51
CA ARG A 193 -10.75 13.52 -3.77
C ARG A 193 -10.55 12.03 -4.03
N SER A 194 -9.35 11.50 -3.79
CA SER A 194 -9.06 10.07 -3.93
C SER A 194 -9.95 9.22 -3.01
N CYS A 195 -10.10 9.60 -1.73
CA CYS A 195 -10.93 8.88 -0.78
C CYS A 195 -12.41 8.92 -1.15
N PHE A 196 -12.93 10.08 -1.56
CA PHE A 196 -14.33 10.23 -1.97
C PHE A 196 -14.64 9.47 -3.25
N ASN A 197 -13.78 9.55 -4.27
CA ASN A 197 -13.92 8.76 -5.49
C ASN A 197 -13.92 7.25 -5.20
N TYR A 198 -13.05 6.80 -4.30
CA TYR A 198 -13.01 5.39 -3.91
C TYR A 198 -14.28 4.99 -3.14
N GLY A 199 -14.83 5.88 -2.31
CA GLY A 199 -16.12 5.73 -1.65
C GLY A 199 -17.26 5.54 -2.64
N ILE A 200 -17.31 6.35 -3.71
CA ILE A 200 -18.29 6.24 -4.80
C ILE A 200 -18.15 4.89 -5.53
N ILE A 201 -16.91 4.49 -5.90
CA ILE A 201 -16.64 3.22 -6.59
C ILE A 201 -17.11 2.02 -5.77
N LYS A 202 -16.85 2.03 -4.46
CA LYS A 202 -17.24 0.95 -3.53
C LYS A 202 -18.70 1.07 -3.08
N LYS A 203 -19.32 2.25 -3.20
CA LYS A 203 -20.61 2.61 -2.60
C LYS A 203 -20.58 2.48 -1.08
N TRP A 204 -19.49 2.96 -0.45
CA TRP A 204 -19.26 2.87 0.98
C TRP A 204 -19.01 4.26 1.59
N PRO A 205 -19.38 4.47 2.85
CA PRO A 205 -19.10 5.70 3.56
C PRO A 205 -17.59 5.92 3.73
N VAL A 206 -17.22 7.19 3.89
CA VAL A 206 -15.83 7.63 4.11
C VAL A 206 -15.74 8.32 5.47
N TYR A 207 -14.79 7.90 6.29
CA TYR A 207 -14.48 8.50 7.58
C TYR A 207 -13.06 9.02 7.56
N LEU A 208 -12.90 10.35 7.73
CA LEU A 208 -11.59 10.95 7.99
C LEU A 208 -11.33 10.93 9.50
N SER A 209 -10.17 10.49 9.94
CA SER A 209 -9.77 10.63 11.33
C SER A 209 -8.54 11.52 11.50
N THR A 210 -8.59 12.37 12.54
CA THR A 210 -7.49 13.25 12.95
C THR A 210 -7.48 13.42 14.47
N LYS A 211 -6.47 14.12 14.99
CA LYS A 211 -6.44 14.56 16.39
C LYS A 211 -6.48 16.10 16.47
N ASN A 212 -7.41 16.71 15.75
CA ASN A 212 -7.55 18.18 15.66
C ASN A 212 -7.87 18.88 17.00
N THR A 213 -8.28 18.14 18.01
CA THR A 213 -8.42 18.68 19.37
C THR A 213 -7.07 18.99 20.03
N ILE A 214 -5.98 18.35 19.58
CA ILE A 214 -4.61 18.56 20.01
C ILE A 214 -3.85 19.40 18.98
N LEU A 215 -3.77 18.91 17.73
CA LEU A 215 -3.13 19.61 16.61
C LEU A 215 -4.16 20.51 15.90
N LYS A 216 -4.61 21.57 16.60
CA LYS A 216 -5.78 22.38 16.19
C LYS A 216 -5.65 22.97 14.79
N ILE A 217 -4.46 23.47 14.43
CA ILE A 217 -4.20 24.06 13.12
C ILE A 217 -3.83 22.99 12.11
N TYR A 218 -2.86 22.14 12.43
CA TYR A 218 -2.33 21.15 11.49
C TYR A 218 -3.40 20.12 11.08
N ASP A 219 -3.98 19.42 12.03
CA ASP A 219 -5.03 18.43 11.80
C ASP A 219 -6.37 19.08 11.45
N GLY A 220 -6.61 20.29 11.99
CA GLY A 220 -7.77 21.11 11.62
C GLY A 220 -7.79 21.42 10.13
N ARG A 221 -6.61 21.69 9.52
CA ARG A 221 -6.53 21.96 8.08
C ARG A 221 -6.96 20.75 7.24
N PHE A 222 -6.60 19.51 7.62
CA PHE A 222 -7.11 18.30 6.97
C PHE A 222 -8.62 18.20 7.05
N LYS A 223 -9.19 18.40 8.25
CA LYS A 223 -10.65 18.37 8.46
C LYS A 223 -11.36 19.40 7.60
N ASP A 224 -10.88 20.63 7.57
CA ASP A 224 -11.53 21.73 6.86
C ASP A 224 -11.47 21.55 5.35
N ILE A 225 -10.31 21.12 4.79
CA ILE A 225 -10.17 20.83 3.35
C ILE A 225 -11.08 19.67 2.94
N PHE A 226 -11.10 18.57 3.71
CA PHE A 226 -11.99 17.44 3.41
C PHE A 226 -13.46 17.86 3.40
N GLN A 227 -13.90 18.67 4.37
CA GLN A 227 -15.27 19.15 4.43
C GLN A 227 -15.60 20.05 3.24
N ASP A 228 -14.70 20.98 2.91
CA ASP A 228 -14.84 21.88 1.76
C ASP A 228 -14.98 21.14 0.43
N ILE A 229 -14.11 20.16 0.19
CA ILE A 229 -14.14 19.32 -1.02
C ILE A 229 -15.42 18.48 -1.05
N PHE A 230 -15.80 17.87 0.07
CA PHE A 230 -17.04 17.09 0.16
C PHE A 230 -18.25 17.94 -0.21
N ASP A 231 -18.43 19.09 0.43
CA ASP A 231 -19.60 19.95 0.24
C ASP A 231 -19.70 20.50 -1.18
N LYS A 232 -18.55 20.84 -1.79
CA LYS A 232 -18.49 21.46 -3.13
C LYS A 232 -18.56 20.46 -4.28
N GLU A 233 -17.94 19.29 -4.12
CA GLU A 233 -17.68 18.38 -5.25
C GLU A 233 -18.39 17.02 -5.13
N PHE A 234 -18.63 16.49 -3.93
CA PHE A 234 -19.04 15.09 -3.76
C PHE A 234 -20.40 14.87 -3.07
N LYS A 235 -20.90 15.85 -2.34
CA LYS A 235 -22.14 15.71 -1.55
C LYS A 235 -23.30 15.16 -2.37
N SER A 236 -23.54 15.71 -3.56
CA SER A 236 -24.64 15.27 -4.43
C SER A 236 -24.54 13.80 -4.83
N ASP A 237 -23.34 13.30 -5.11
CA ASP A 237 -23.16 11.91 -5.53
C ASP A 237 -23.23 10.95 -4.34
N PHE A 238 -22.76 11.36 -3.17
CA PHE A 238 -22.94 10.62 -1.91
C PHE A 238 -24.41 10.49 -1.53
N ASP A 239 -25.18 11.59 -1.62
CA ASP A 239 -26.63 11.61 -1.37
C ASP A 239 -27.36 10.63 -2.32
N LYS A 240 -27.05 10.64 -3.64
CA LYS A 240 -27.62 9.70 -4.62
C LYS A 240 -27.33 8.23 -4.31
N LEU A 241 -26.14 7.94 -3.77
CA LEU A 241 -25.71 6.59 -3.43
C LEU A 241 -26.14 6.18 -2.01
N ASN A 242 -26.72 7.07 -1.24
CA ASN A 242 -27.07 6.89 0.18
C ASN A 242 -25.87 6.46 1.03
N ILE A 243 -24.73 7.12 0.82
CA ILE A 243 -23.49 6.96 1.60
C ILE A 243 -23.12 8.28 2.26
N THR A 244 -22.30 8.22 3.32
CA THR A 244 -21.99 9.39 4.14
C THR A 244 -20.48 9.68 4.20
N TYR A 245 -20.16 10.93 4.50
CA TYR A 245 -18.83 11.35 4.95
C TYR A 245 -18.95 11.91 6.37
N GLU A 246 -18.00 11.51 7.23
CA GLU A 246 -17.86 12.07 8.57
C GLU A 246 -16.37 12.26 8.92
N HIS A 247 -16.07 13.34 9.64
CA HIS A 247 -14.81 13.48 10.35
C HIS A 247 -14.98 13.00 11.81
N ARG A 248 -14.02 12.21 12.29
CA ARG A 248 -13.98 11.69 13.67
C ARG A 248 -12.61 11.91 14.30
N LEU A 249 -12.55 12.02 15.62
CA LEU A 249 -11.27 11.90 16.33
C LEU A 249 -10.71 10.49 16.17
N ILE A 250 -9.40 10.36 16.03
CA ILE A 250 -8.77 9.07 15.71
C ILE A 250 -9.04 8.02 16.80
N ASP A 251 -9.04 8.39 18.06
CA ASP A 251 -9.36 7.50 19.19
C ASP A 251 -10.83 7.01 19.15
N ASP A 252 -11.78 7.90 18.80
CA ASP A 252 -13.17 7.51 18.57
C ASP A 252 -13.30 6.59 17.35
N MET A 253 -12.59 6.90 16.25
CA MET A 253 -12.62 6.06 15.06
C MET A 253 -12.03 4.67 15.30
N VAL A 254 -10.97 4.55 16.09
CA VAL A 254 -10.45 3.25 16.54
C VAL A 254 -11.52 2.47 17.31
N ALA A 255 -12.21 3.12 18.25
CA ALA A 255 -13.28 2.49 19.00
C ALA A 255 -14.47 2.06 18.13
N CYS A 256 -14.80 2.85 17.11
CA CYS A 256 -15.81 2.49 16.11
C CYS A 256 -15.36 1.32 15.25
N ALA A 257 -14.12 1.33 14.75
CA ALA A 257 -13.56 0.27 13.91
C ALA A 257 -13.61 -1.09 14.61
N MET A 258 -13.33 -1.14 15.91
CA MET A 258 -13.40 -2.40 16.71
C MET A 258 -14.83 -2.94 16.87
N LYS A 259 -15.85 -2.13 16.62
CA LYS A 259 -17.27 -2.51 16.82
C LYS A 259 -18.02 -2.74 15.52
N TRP A 260 -17.61 -2.04 14.43
CA TRP A 260 -18.29 -2.10 13.14
C TRP A 260 -17.87 -3.33 12.34
N SER A 261 -18.73 -3.73 11.41
CA SER A 261 -18.51 -4.95 10.60
C SER A 261 -17.60 -4.76 9.38
N GLY A 262 -17.35 -3.54 8.95
CA GLY A 262 -16.66 -3.18 7.71
C GLY A 262 -17.54 -2.40 6.73
N LYS A 263 -17.20 -2.43 5.44
CA LYS A 263 -17.85 -1.68 4.34
C LYS A 263 -17.74 -0.16 4.51
N TYR A 264 -16.57 0.32 4.85
CA TYR A 264 -16.25 1.74 4.88
C TYR A 264 -14.78 1.98 4.51
N ILE A 265 -14.49 3.24 4.15
CA ILE A 265 -13.14 3.72 3.91
C ILE A 265 -12.74 4.59 5.10
N TRP A 266 -11.64 4.23 5.73
CA TRP A 266 -11.03 5.00 6.81
C TRP A 266 -9.85 5.80 6.26
N ALA A 267 -10.07 7.09 6.01
CA ALA A 267 -9.05 8.04 5.57
C ALA A 267 -8.18 8.47 6.76
N CYS A 268 -6.89 8.21 6.67
CA CYS A 268 -5.89 8.45 7.70
C CYS A 268 -4.75 9.30 7.18
N LYS A 269 -4.22 10.18 8.02
CA LYS A 269 -2.93 10.85 7.75
C LYS A 269 -1.81 9.81 7.57
N ASN A 270 -0.66 10.23 7.07
CA ASN A 270 0.40 9.33 6.63
C ASN A 270 0.82 8.32 7.72
N TYR A 271 1.22 8.76 8.90
CA TYR A 271 1.64 7.87 10.00
C TYR A 271 0.46 7.06 10.55
N ASP A 272 -0.68 7.70 10.79
CA ASP A 272 -1.88 7.03 11.29
C ASP A 272 -2.30 5.89 10.35
N GLY A 273 -2.28 6.14 9.04
CA GLY A 273 -2.62 5.16 8.02
C GLY A 273 -1.63 3.99 7.94
N ASP A 274 -0.34 4.24 8.19
CA ASP A 274 0.66 3.17 8.27
C ASP A 274 0.36 2.22 9.43
N VAL A 275 0.20 2.77 10.63
CA VAL A 275 -0.07 1.98 11.84
C VAL A 275 -1.42 1.28 11.76
N GLN A 276 -2.47 1.99 11.34
CA GLN A 276 -3.82 1.41 11.28
C GLN A 276 -3.95 0.33 10.19
N SER A 277 -3.26 0.46 9.06
CA SER A 277 -3.32 -0.59 8.03
C SER A 277 -2.72 -1.91 8.51
N ASP A 278 -1.63 -1.88 9.27
CA ASP A 278 -1.03 -3.09 9.84
C ASP A 278 -1.90 -3.67 10.97
N THR A 279 -2.48 -2.81 11.81
CA THR A 279 -3.44 -3.22 12.85
C THR A 279 -4.65 -3.94 12.23
N VAL A 280 -5.20 -3.36 11.16
CA VAL A 280 -6.34 -3.93 10.42
C VAL A 280 -5.95 -5.26 9.77
N ALA A 281 -4.77 -5.35 9.15
CA ALA A 281 -4.28 -6.59 8.54
C ALA A 281 -4.21 -7.73 9.56
N GLN A 282 -3.65 -7.47 10.76
CA GLN A 282 -3.61 -8.46 11.84
C GLN A 282 -5.01 -8.80 12.34
N GLY A 283 -5.89 -7.83 12.45
CA GLY A 283 -7.28 -8.05 12.85
C GLY A 283 -8.05 -9.01 11.93
N TYR A 284 -7.76 -9.00 10.62
CA TYR A 284 -8.28 -9.96 9.64
C TYR A 284 -7.51 -11.29 9.61
N GLY A 285 -6.42 -11.43 10.36
CA GLY A 285 -5.69 -12.66 10.58
C GLY A 285 -4.27 -12.70 10.05
N SER A 286 -3.93 -11.99 8.97
CA SER A 286 -2.58 -12.02 8.40
C SER A 286 -2.27 -10.81 7.52
N LEU A 287 -1.08 -10.24 7.68
CA LEU A 287 -0.52 -9.24 6.76
C LEU A 287 -0.34 -9.79 5.33
N GLY A 288 -0.13 -11.11 5.18
CA GLY A 288 -0.07 -11.79 3.89
C GLY A 288 -1.40 -11.82 3.13
N LEU A 289 -2.50 -11.37 3.76
CA LEU A 289 -3.83 -11.22 3.18
C LEU A 289 -4.26 -9.74 3.07
N MET A 290 -3.32 -8.85 2.79
CA MET A 290 -3.57 -7.41 2.62
C MET A 290 -3.06 -6.94 1.26
N THR A 291 -3.93 -6.30 0.48
CA THR A 291 -3.53 -5.60 -0.75
C THR A 291 -3.05 -4.18 -0.44
N SER A 292 -2.23 -3.63 -1.30
CA SER A 292 -1.79 -2.23 -1.24
C SER A 292 -1.84 -1.64 -2.65
N VAL A 293 -2.64 -0.60 -2.82
CA VAL A 293 -2.80 0.09 -4.11
C VAL A 293 -2.66 1.58 -3.90
N LEU A 294 -1.66 2.18 -4.52
CA LEU A 294 -1.55 3.63 -4.66
C LEU A 294 -2.38 4.07 -5.86
N LEU A 295 -3.33 4.96 -5.64
CA LEU A 295 -4.08 5.64 -6.70
C LEU A 295 -3.69 7.11 -6.73
N ALA A 296 -3.17 7.57 -7.87
CA ALA A 296 -2.82 8.96 -8.07
C ALA A 296 -4.07 9.85 -8.21
N PRO A 297 -3.94 11.18 -8.00
CA PRO A 297 -5.08 12.10 -8.04
C PRO A 297 -5.80 12.17 -9.39
N ASP A 298 -5.13 11.78 -10.47
CA ASP A 298 -5.69 11.73 -11.83
C ASP A 298 -6.73 10.61 -12.03
N GLY A 299 -6.83 9.68 -11.04
CA GLY A 299 -7.71 8.52 -11.09
C GLY A 299 -7.33 7.47 -12.14
N LYS A 300 -6.23 7.67 -12.87
CA LYS A 300 -5.74 6.80 -13.94
C LYS A 300 -4.45 6.10 -13.59
N THR A 301 -3.52 6.82 -12.95
CA THR A 301 -2.22 6.30 -12.56
C THR A 301 -2.35 5.50 -11.27
N MET A 302 -1.96 4.22 -11.33
CA MET A 302 -2.02 3.28 -10.22
C MET A 302 -0.69 2.55 -10.07
N GLU A 303 -0.28 2.32 -8.82
CA GLU A 303 0.78 1.35 -8.48
C GLU A 303 0.22 0.35 -7.48
N ALA A 304 0.34 -0.94 -7.78
CA ALA A 304 -0.11 -2.03 -6.92
C ALA A 304 1.09 -2.81 -6.37
N GLU A 305 1.09 -3.06 -5.06
CA GLU A 305 2.16 -3.80 -4.38
C GLU A 305 1.59 -4.75 -3.31
N ALA A 306 2.40 -5.69 -2.82
CA ALA A 306 2.10 -6.43 -1.61
C ALA A 306 2.35 -5.54 -0.37
N ALA A 307 1.48 -5.64 0.63
CA ALA A 307 1.59 -4.83 1.85
C ALA A 307 2.69 -5.30 2.83
N HIS A 308 3.36 -6.44 2.54
CA HIS A 308 4.41 -7.02 3.38
C HIS A 308 5.81 -6.76 2.83
N GLY A 309 6.84 -7.04 3.64
CA GLY A 309 8.25 -6.91 3.26
C GLY A 309 8.79 -8.12 2.48
N THR A 310 10.11 -8.19 2.34
CA THR A 310 10.85 -9.12 1.45
C THR A 310 11.00 -10.54 1.96
N VAL A 311 10.53 -10.84 3.20
CA VAL A 311 10.56 -12.18 3.83
C VAL A 311 11.97 -12.77 3.92
N THR A 312 12.90 -12.02 4.48
CA THR A 312 14.33 -12.34 4.61
C THR A 312 14.60 -13.73 5.19
N ARG A 313 13.87 -14.16 6.24
CA ARG A 313 14.10 -15.47 6.87
C ARG A 313 13.89 -16.61 5.89
N HIS A 314 12.83 -16.57 5.08
CA HIS A 314 12.59 -17.61 4.08
C HIS A 314 13.59 -17.52 2.92
N TYR A 315 14.08 -16.33 2.58
CA TYR A 315 15.13 -16.17 1.59
C TYR A 315 16.43 -16.86 2.03
N ARG A 316 16.83 -16.70 3.31
CA ARG A 316 18.01 -17.43 3.85
C ARG A 316 17.83 -18.95 3.75
N MET A 317 16.65 -19.47 4.07
CA MET A 317 16.33 -20.89 3.90
C MET A 317 16.43 -21.33 2.42
N HIS A 318 15.91 -20.51 1.51
CA HIS A 318 15.97 -20.76 0.08
C HIS A 318 17.44 -20.81 -0.43
N GLN A 319 18.30 -19.90 0.03
CA GLN A 319 19.73 -19.90 -0.28
C GLN A 319 20.45 -21.19 0.20
N GLU A 320 19.97 -21.80 1.27
CA GLU A 320 20.44 -23.10 1.78
C GLU A 320 19.85 -24.31 1.00
N GLY A 321 19.08 -24.08 -0.04
CA GLY A 321 18.41 -25.13 -0.83
C GLY A 321 17.18 -25.75 -0.15
N LYS A 322 16.67 -25.13 0.91
CA LYS A 322 15.47 -25.60 1.63
C LYS A 322 14.20 -25.09 0.96
N GLU A 323 13.21 -25.97 0.83
CA GLU A 323 11.87 -25.55 0.42
C GLU A 323 11.22 -24.65 1.47
N THR A 324 10.46 -23.66 1.00
CA THR A 324 9.75 -22.72 1.85
C THR A 324 8.24 -22.76 1.57
N SER A 325 7.48 -22.45 2.60
CA SER A 325 6.05 -22.22 2.49
C SER A 325 5.77 -20.73 2.77
N THR A 326 6.08 -19.90 1.77
CA THR A 326 5.89 -18.46 1.81
C THR A 326 4.61 -18.13 1.06
N ASN A 327 3.74 -17.35 1.68
CA ASN A 327 2.44 -16.97 1.11
C ASN A 327 2.62 -16.02 -0.08
N PRO A 328 2.18 -16.39 -1.30
CA PRO A 328 2.31 -15.54 -2.47
C PRO A 328 1.05 -14.66 -2.73
N ILE A 329 -0.01 -14.80 -1.94
CA ILE A 329 -1.34 -14.25 -2.26
C ILE A 329 -1.30 -12.73 -2.43
N ALA A 330 -0.70 -11.99 -1.51
CA ALA A 330 -0.62 -10.53 -1.64
C ALA A 330 0.16 -10.09 -2.88
N SER A 331 1.21 -10.83 -3.28
CA SER A 331 1.97 -10.57 -4.53
C SER A 331 1.14 -10.91 -5.77
N ILE A 332 0.35 -12.00 -5.74
CA ILE A 332 -0.61 -12.32 -6.83
C ILE A 332 -1.64 -11.20 -6.95
N PHE A 333 -2.18 -10.71 -5.83
CA PHE A 333 -3.15 -9.62 -5.84
C PHE A 333 -2.54 -8.29 -6.30
N ALA A 334 -1.25 -8.03 -6.09
CA ALA A 334 -0.57 -6.89 -6.70
C ALA A 334 -0.65 -6.98 -8.25
N TRP A 335 -0.35 -8.15 -8.83
CA TRP A 335 -0.49 -8.40 -10.26
C TRP A 335 -1.93 -8.22 -10.73
N THR A 336 -2.90 -8.88 -10.08
CA THR A 336 -4.29 -8.85 -10.53
C THR A 336 -4.93 -7.48 -10.38
N ARG A 337 -4.61 -6.70 -9.34
CA ARG A 337 -5.11 -5.33 -9.18
C ARG A 337 -4.57 -4.40 -10.27
N GLY A 338 -3.26 -4.47 -10.56
CA GLY A 338 -2.66 -3.70 -11.67
C GLY A 338 -3.25 -4.11 -13.02
N LEU A 339 -3.36 -5.40 -13.31
CA LEU A 339 -3.93 -5.92 -14.55
C LEU A 339 -5.42 -5.58 -14.72
N SER A 340 -6.21 -5.70 -13.65
CA SER A 340 -7.62 -5.30 -13.67
C SER A 340 -7.77 -3.80 -13.94
N HIS A 341 -6.90 -2.97 -13.36
CA HIS A 341 -6.88 -1.54 -13.63
C HIS A 341 -6.50 -1.25 -15.09
N ARG A 342 -5.48 -1.94 -15.63
CA ARG A 342 -5.12 -1.87 -17.06
C ARG A 342 -6.31 -2.25 -17.94
N GLY A 343 -7.01 -3.34 -17.59
CA GLY A 343 -8.21 -3.77 -18.28
C GLY A 343 -9.30 -2.70 -18.32
N LYS A 344 -9.53 -2.01 -17.20
CA LYS A 344 -10.50 -0.90 -17.13
C LYS A 344 -10.10 0.27 -18.01
N LEU A 345 -8.82 0.68 -17.97
CA LEU A 345 -8.32 1.77 -18.81
C LEU A 345 -8.40 1.46 -20.31
N ASP A 346 -8.23 0.20 -20.69
CA ASP A 346 -8.21 -0.26 -22.07
C ASP A 346 -9.56 -0.80 -22.55
N SER A 347 -10.60 -0.82 -21.69
CA SER A 347 -11.89 -1.48 -21.94
C SER A 347 -11.74 -2.95 -22.36
N ASN A 348 -10.81 -3.66 -21.69
CA ASN A 348 -10.48 -5.07 -21.93
C ASN A 348 -11.15 -5.96 -20.87
N GLU A 349 -12.38 -6.39 -21.15
CA GLU A 349 -13.19 -7.20 -20.23
C GLU A 349 -12.57 -8.58 -19.96
N ASP A 350 -11.87 -9.18 -20.94
CA ASP A 350 -11.19 -10.47 -20.75
C ASP A 350 -10.06 -10.36 -19.72
N LEU A 351 -9.30 -9.26 -19.75
CA LEU A 351 -8.24 -9.00 -18.76
C LEU A 351 -8.81 -8.77 -17.35
N ILE A 352 -9.93 -8.05 -17.25
CA ILE A 352 -10.64 -7.85 -15.97
C ILE A 352 -11.14 -9.20 -15.44
N LYS A 353 -11.78 -10.00 -16.30
CA LYS A 353 -12.29 -11.32 -15.95
C LYS A 353 -11.17 -12.28 -15.52
N PHE A 354 -10.06 -12.30 -16.24
CA PHE A 354 -8.89 -13.09 -15.86
C PHE A 354 -8.41 -12.71 -14.45
N SER A 355 -8.19 -11.42 -14.18
CA SER A 355 -7.70 -10.91 -12.91
C SER A 355 -8.64 -11.29 -11.76
N THR A 356 -9.94 -11.04 -11.90
CA THR A 356 -10.93 -11.37 -10.87
C THR A 356 -11.11 -12.89 -10.68
N THR A 357 -10.94 -13.68 -11.75
CA THR A 357 -10.95 -15.15 -11.65
C THR A 357 -9.76 -15.65 -10.87
N LEU A 358 -8.55 -15.14 -11.10
CA LEU A 358 -7.37 -15.53 -10.36
C LEU A 358 -7.47 -15.16 -8.87
N GLU A 359 -7.97 -13.97 -8.53
CA GLU A 359 -8.25 -13.59 -7.14
C GLU A 359 -9.23 -14.57 -6.48
N LYS A 360 -10.32 -14.91 -7.16
CA LYS A 360 -11.31 -15.87 -6.66
C LYS A 360 -10.70 -17.26 -6.49
N VAL A 361 -9.87 -17.72 -7.40
CA VAL A 361 -9.16 -19.03 -7.28
C VAL A 361 -8.26 -19.03 -6.03
N CYS A 362 -7.52 -17.96 -5.76
CA CYS A 362 -6.70 -17.87 -4.55
C CYS A 362 -7.55 -18.03 -3.28
N ILE A 363 -8.67 -17.31 -3.19
CA ILE A 363 -9.58 -17.40 -2.04
C ILE A 363 -10.20 -18.79 -1.93
N ASP A 364 -10.74 -19.34 -3.04
CA ASP A 364 -11.38 -20.67 -3.07
C ASP A 364 -10.38 -21.76 -2.63
N CYS A 365 -9.12 -21.71 -3.08
CA CYS A 365 -8.09 -22.68 -2.67
C CYS A 365 -7.85 -22.63 -1.15
N VAL A 366 -7.68 -21.45 -0.57
CA VAL A 366 -7.51 -21.29 0.88
C VAL A 366 -8.74 -21.80 1.63
N GLU A 367 -9.95 -21.44 1.21
CA GLU A 367 -11.20 -21.86 1.85
C GLU A 367 -11.42 -23.38 1.74
N ASN A 368 -10.87 -24.04 0.72
CA ASN A 368 -10.90 -25.50 0.56
C ASN A 368 -9.73 -26.23 1.25
N GLY A 369 -8.89 -25.53 2.02
CA GLY A 369 -7.81 -26.12 2.81
C GLY A 369 -6.44 -26.19 2.09
N SER A 370 -6.34 -25.74 0.84
CA SER A 370 -5.07 -25.61 0.11
C SER A 370 -4.45 -24.27 0.39
N MET A 371 -3.46 -24.21 1.30
CA MET A 371 -2.85 -22.95 1.74
C MET A 371 -1.41 -23.12 2.19
N THR A 372 -0.71 -22.01 2.34
CA THR A 372 0.65 -21.97 2.89
C THR A 372 0.66 -22.06 4.42
N LYS A 373 1.84 -22.34 4.98
CA LYS A 373 2.03 -22.64 6.41
C LYS A 373 1.55 -21.50 7.33
N ASP A 374 1.79 -20.26 6.95
CA ASP A 374 1.39 -19.08 7.72
C ASP A 374 -0.13 -19.00 7.94
N LEU A 375 -0.92 -19.40 6.95
CA LEU A 375 -2.38 -19.47 7.06
C LEU A 375 -2.85 -20.74 7.76
N ALA A 376 -2.22 -21.88 7.48
CA ALA A 376 -2.58 -23.16 8.05
C ALA A 376 -2.46 -23.16 9.59
N ILE A 377 -1.40 -22.58 10.15
CA ILE A 377 -1.18 -22.50 11.60
C ILE A 377 -2.22 -21.61 12.31
N LEU A 378 -2.85 -20.67 11.59
CA LEU A 378 -3.96 -19.87 12.15
C LEU A 378 -5.23 -20.68 12.36
N ILE A 379 -5.45 -21.71 11.53
CA ILE A 379 -6.59 -22.63 11.67
C ILE A 379 -6.31 -23.64 12.79
N GLY A 380 -5.09 -24.19 12.82
CA GLY A 380 -4.68 -25.09 13.87
C GLY A 380 -3.24 -25.60 13.69
N PRO A 381 -2.54 -25.94 14.80
CA PRO A 381 -1.12 -26.30 14.76
C PRO A 381 -0.81 -27.58 13.96
N SER A 382 -1.82 -28.43 13.75
CA SER A 382 -1.72 -29.70 12.99
C SER A 382 -2.31 -29.60 11.57
N SER A 383 -2.68 -28.41 11.11
CA SER A 383 -3.25 -28.23 9.77
C SER A 383 -2.20 -28.51 8.68
N ASN A 384 -2.61 -29.25 7.65
CA ASN A 384 -1.75 -29.48 6.48
C ASN A 384 -1.51 -28.14 5.75
N TYR A 385 -0.32 -28.04 5.17
CA TYR A 385 0.04 -26.87 4.35
C TYR A 385 0.82 -27.30 3.11
N LEU A 386 0.83 -26.42 2.12
CA LEU A 386 1.58 -26.55 0.89
C LEU A 386 2.86 -25.73 0.93
N THR A 387 3.91 -26.17 0.23
CA THR A 387 5.03 -25.29 -0.10
C THR A 387 4.57 -24.21 -1.08
N THR A 388 5.36 -23.14 -1.23
CA THR A 388 5.03 -22.06 -2.18
C THR A 388 4.80 -22.59 -3.59
N ASN A 389 5.67 -23.50 -4.06
CA ASN A 389 5.53 -24.08 -5.41
C ASN A 389 4.27 -24.94 -5.55
N GLN A 390 3.99 -25.81 -4.58
CA GLN A 390 2.78 -26.63 -4.59
C GLN A 390 1.51 -25.79 -4.60
N PHE A 391 1.50 -24.69 -3.82
CA PHE A 391 0.35 -23.77 -3.81
C PHE A 391 0.16 -23.08 -5.16
N LEU A 392 1.25 -22.60 -5.78
CA LEU A 392 1.17 -21.98 -7.11
C LEU A 392 0.76 -22.99 -8.21
N ASP A 393 1.19 -24.26 -8.11
CA ASP A 393 0.78 -25.31 -9.03
C ASP A 393 -0.71 -25.65 -8.87
N GLU A 394 -1.23 -25.66 -7.64
CA GLU A 394 -2.67 -25.81 -7.38
C GLU A 394 -3.48 -24.66 -7.99
N LEU A 395 -3.02 -23.40 -7.80
CA LEU A 395 -3.66 -22.23 -8.40
C LEU A 395 -3.69 -22.33 -9.94
N ASP A 396 -2.56 -22.69 -10.58
CA ASP A 396 -2.48 -22.87 -12.03
C ASP A 396 -3.44 -23.98 -12.53
N GLY A 397 -3.54 -25.08 -11.80
CA GLY A 397 -4.50 -26.14 -12.08
C GLY A 397 -5.95 -25.70 -12.00
N GLN A 398 -6.29 -24.90 -10.99
CA GLN A 398 -7.65 -24.42 -10.78
C GLN A 398 -8.04 -23.30 -11.77
N ILE A 399 -7.13 -22.38 -12.11
CA ILE A 399 -7.41 -21.34 -13.09
C ILE A 399 -7.61 -21.92 -14.49
N LYS A 400 -6.82 -22.95 -14.88
CA LYS A 400 -7.03 -23.68 -16.15
C LYS A 400 -8.43 -24.26 -16.25
N LYS A 401 -8.96 -24.85 -15.16
CA LYS A 401 -10.31 -25.41 -15.13
C LYS A 401 -11.40 -24.34 -15.27
N LYS A 402 -11.17 -23.13 -14.73
CA LYS A 402 -12.17 -22.04 -14.74
C LYS A 402 -12.17 -21.21 -16.01
N LEU A 403 -11.06 -21.21 -16.74
CA LEU A 403 -10.94 -20.46 -18.00
C LEU A 403 -11.28 -21.32 -19.23
N ASN A 404 -11.27 -22.66 -19.12
CA ASN A 404 -11.76 -23.60 -20.12
C ASN A 404 -13.28 -23.77 -19.99
#